data_da89d08eb1192076a230ca6d716f2afe
#
_entry.id   da89d08eb1192076a230ca6d716f2afe
#
_cell.length_a   1.000
_cell.length_b   1.000
_cell.length_c   1.000
_cell.angle_alpha   90.00
_cell.angle_beta   90.00
_cell.angle_gamma   90.00
#
_symmetry.space_group_name_H-M   'P 1'
#
loop_
_entity.id
_entity.type
_entity.pdbx_description
1 polymer ?
#
loop_
_entity_poly.entity_id
_entity_poly.type
_entity_poly.pdbx_seq_one_letter_code
_entity_poly.pdbx_strand_id
1 'polypeptide(L)'
;MKIGLVINPQSGVGGSVALKGSDGAELQELAKRRDGEPKGSKRAHAFLERLLLIIDDLTIELSWKTWGDEMGETVLRSQQVDFEVLGHPKSPTAGADTSEACSVISGAGVDILIFVG
;
A
#
# COMPACT_ATOMS: atom_id res chain seq x y z
N MET A 1 -8.63 13.26 11.87
CA MET A 1 -8.20 11.86 12.08
C MET A 1 -6.96 11.57 11.27
N LYS A 2 -5.98 10.96 11.90
CA LYS A 2 -4.71 10.61 11.25
C LYS A 2 -4.73 9.15 10.85
N ILE A 3 -4.56 8.88 9.55
CA ILE A 3 -4.61 7.52 9.02
C ILE A 3 -3.27 7.17 8.38
N GLY A 4 -2.73 6.01 8.75
CA GLY A 4 -1.60 5.42 8.07
C GLY A 4 -2.06 4.48 6.97
N LEU A 5 -1.40 4.51 5.82
CA LEU A 5 -1.66 3.58 4.73
C LEU A 5 -0.37 2.92 4.29
N VAL A 6 -0.36 1.60 4.29
CA VAL A 6 0.74 0.80 3.77
C VAL A 6 0.18 -0.25 2.83
N ILE A 7 0.72 -0.31 1.63
CA ILE A 7 0.34 -1.29 0.62
C ILE A 7 1.53 -2.21 0.39
N ASN A 8 1.28 -3.52 0.37
CA ASN A 8 2.27 -4.47 -0.10
C ASN A 8 2.16 -4.57 -1.63
N PRO A 9 3.10 -3.98 -2.39
CA PRO A 9 2.98 -3.93 -3.84
C PRO A 9 3.13 -5.30 -4.51
N GLN A 10 3.61 -6.29 -3.77
CA GLN A 10 3.76 -7.66 -4.27
C GLN A 10 2.54 -8.53 -3.97
N SER A 11 1.53 -7.98 -3.31
CA SER A 11 0.33 -8.71 -2.95
C SER A 11 -0.39 -9.22 -4.19
N GLY A 12 -0.71 -10.50 -4.19
CA GLY A 12 -1.44 -11.14 -5.28
C GLY A 12 -0.58 -11.65 -6.43
N VAL A 13 0.71 -11.32 -6.47
CA VAL A 13 1.60 -11.78 -7.55
C VAL A 13 1.72 -13.31 -7.53
N GLY A 14 2.09 -13.88 -6.40
CA GLY A 14 2.22 -15.34 -6.27
C GLY A 14 0.89 -16.06 -6.39
N GLY A 15 -0.15 -15.52 -5.77
CA GLY A 15 -1.49 -16.10 -5.79
C GLY A 15 -2.13 -16.13 -7.17
N SER A 16 -1.87 -15.12 -7.98
CA SER A 16 -2.41 -15.03 -9.34
C SER A 16 -1.92 -16.15 -10.26
N VAL A 17 -0.75 -16.70 -10.00
CA VAL A 17 -0.14 -17.76 -10.81
C VAL A 17 0.11 -19.02 -10.01
N ALA A 18 -0.53 -19.16 -8.85
CA ALA A 18 -0.44 -20.30 -7.95
C ALA A 18 0.99 -20.60 -7.46
N LEU A 19 1.81 -19.58 -7.31
CA LEU A 19 3.14 -19.70 -6.74
C LEU A 19 3.09 -19.49 -5.22
N LYS A 20 3.89 -20.25 -4.49
CA LYS A 20 4.00 -20.12 -3.03
C LYS A 20 4.88 -18.96 -2.68
N GLY A 21 4.29 -17.93 -2.05
CA GLY A 21 5.00 -16.74 -1.67
C GLY A 21 5.33 -15.86 -2.85
N SER A 22 5.61 -14.60 -2.58
CA SER A 22 5.96 -13.62 -3.60
C SER A 22 7.18 -12.78 -3.23
N ASP A 23 7.89 -13.18 -2.16
CA ASP A 23 9.14 -12.55 -1.75
C ASP A 23 10.30 -13.13 -2.57
N GLY A 24 11.26 -12.26 -2.90
CA GLY A 24 12.39 -12.64 -3.72
C GLY A 24 12.22 -12.23 -5.17
N ALA A 25 13.24 -11.57 -5.72
CA ALA A 25 13.19 -10.99 -7.06
C ALA A 25 12.97 -12.03 -8.17
N GLU A 26 13.56 -13.20 -8.06
CA GLU A 26 13.42 -14.26 -9.06
C GLU A 26 12.00 -14.80 -9.11
N LEU A 27 11.39 -15.02 -7.96
CA LEU A 27 10.03 -15.53 -7.86
C LEU A 27 9.04 -14.49 -8.38
N GLN A 28 9.25 -13.22 -8.07
CA GLN A 28 8.43 -12.13 -8.56
C GLN A 28 8.49 -12.02 -10.08
N GLU A 29 9.69 -12.13 -10.63
CA GLU A 29 9.88 -12.08 -12.08
C GLU A 29 9.18 -13.24 -12.77
N LEU A 30 9.28 -14.45 -12.22
CA LEU A 30 8.59 -15.62 -12.75
C LEU A 30 7.07 -15.45 -12.69
N ALA A 31 6.55 -14.92 -11.57
CA ALA A 31 5.12 -14.67 -11.42
C ALA A 31 4.60 -13.67 -12.46
N LYS A 32 5.35 -12.60 -12.72
CA LYS A 32 5.00 -11.60 -13.73
C LYS A 32 4.97 -12.19 -15.13
N ARG A 33 5.93 -13.06 -15.46
CA ARG A 33 5.97 -13.74 -16.77
C ARG A 33 4.78 -14.67 -17.00
N ARG A 34 4.13 -15.10 -15.92
CA ARG A 34 2.93 -15.96 -15.96
C ARG A 34 1.65 -15.17 -15.77
N ASP A 35 1.67 -13.87 -16.12
CA ASP A 35 0.54 -12.96 -15.97
C ASP A 35 0.10 -12.74 -14.51
N GLY A 36 1.00 -12.99 -13.55
CA GLY A 36 0.78 -12.64 -12.15
C GLY A 36 0.91 -11.13 -11.96
N GLU A 37 -0.15 -10.48 -11.54
CA GLU A 37 -0.17 -9.04 -11.32
C GLU A 37 -0.28 -8.67 -9.84
N PRO A 38 0.44 -7.64 -9.39
CA PRO A 38 0.24 -7.08 -8.06
C PRO A 38 -1.18 -6.53 -7.94
N LYS A 39 -1.91 -6.97 -6.93
CA LYS A 39 -3.30 -6.54 -6.72
C LYS A 39 -3.47 -5.54 -5.59
N GLY A 40 -2.43 -5.33 -4.78
CA GLY A 40 -2.51 -4.42 -3.64
C GLY A 40 -2.88 -3.01 -4.04
N SER A 41 -2.23 -2.46 -5.06
CA SER A 41 -2.52 -1.10 -5.54
C SER A 41 -3.95 -0.96 -6.07
N LYS A 42 -4.44 -1.94 -6.82
CA LYS A 42 -5.82 -1.92 -7.33
C LYS A 42 -6.84 -1.97 -6.20
N ARG A 43 -6.59 -2.82 -5.20
CA ARG A 43 -7.45 -2.94 -4.03
C ARG A 43 -7.47 -1.66 -3.22
N ALA A 44 -6.29 -1.07 -3.01
CA ALA A 44 -6.17 0.18 -2.29
C ALA A 44 -6.88 1.32 -3.01
N HIS A 45 -6.74 1.40 -4.33
CA HIS A 45 -7.40 2.41 -5.14
C HIS A 45 -8.93 2.31 -5.01
N ALA A 46 -9.48 1.10 -5.18
CA ALA A 46 -10.92 0.86 -5.06
C ALA A 46 -11.43 1.19 -3.66
N PHE A 47 -10.67 0.80 -2.64
CA PHE A 47 -11.01 1.09 -1.25
C PHE A 47 -11.02 2.60 -0.98
N LEU A 48 -10.00 3.32 -1.44
CA LEU A 48 -9.89 4.76 -1.21
C LEU A 48 -10.99 5.54 -1.94
N GLU A 49 -11.31 5.18 -3.18
CA GLU A 49 -12.42 5.81 -3.90
C GLU A 49 -13.71 5.71 -3.09
N ARG A 50 -14.00 4.53 -2.57
CA ARG A 50 -15.22 4.29 -1.80
C ARG A 50 -15.20 5.04 -0.47
N LEU A 51 -14.08 4.96 0.24
CA LEU A 51 -13.92 5.60 1.54
C LEU A 51 -14.06 7.12 1.43
N LEU A 52 -13.43 7.73 0.45
CA LEU A 52 -13.46 9.18 0.29
C LEU A 52 -14.86 9.70 -0.06
N LEU A 53 -15.63 8.93 -0.82
CA LEU A 53 -17.02 9.27 -1.09
C LEU A 53 -17.87 9.27 0.18
N ILE A 54 -17.66 8.29 1.06
CA ILE A 54 -18.40 8.20 2.32
C ILE A 54 -17.98 9.32 3.27
N ILE A 55 -16.70 9.61 3.36
CA ILE A 55 -16.16 10.62 4.27
C ILE A 55 -16.57 12.03 3.86
N ASP A 56 -16.64 12.29 2.56
CA ASP A 56 -17.08 13.60 2.06
C ASP A 56 -18.47 13.96 2.59
N ASP A 57 -19.37 12.96 2.70
CA ASP A 57 -20.68 13.14 3.26
C ASP A 57 -20.68 13.36 4.78
N LEU A 58 -19.63 12.91 5.47
CA LEU A 58 -19.55 12.95 6.93
C LEU A 58 -18.81 14.17 7.48
N THR A 59 -18.25 15.03 6.63
CA THR A 59 -17.46 16.21 7.02
C THR A 59 -16.30 15.90 7.99
N ILE A 60 -15.69 14.73 7.84
CA ILE A 60 -14.53 14.32 8.63
C ILE A 60 -13.27 14.75 7.91
N GLU A 61 -12.37 15.44 8.63
CA GLU A 61 -11.06 15.78 8.09
C GLU A 61 -10.09 14.62 8.33
N LEU A 62 -9.42 14.19 7.25
CA LEU A 62 -8.41 13.15 7.31
C LEU A 62 -7.04 13.71 6.95
N SER A 63 -6.02 13.27 7.67
CA SER A 63 -4.63 13.45 7.27
C SER A 63 -3.99 12.08 7.12
N TRP A 64 -3.18 11.92 6.07
CA TRP A 64 -2.62 10.64 5.68
C TRP A 64 -1.12 10.61 5.88
N LYS A 65 -0.62 9.50 6.42
CA LYS A 65 0.80 9.18 6.46
C LYS A 65 1.01 7.87 5.74
N THR A 66 2.04 7.80 4.92
CA THR A 66 2.24 6.64 4.05
C THR A 66 3.72 6.39 3.78
N TRP A 67 3.99 5.37 3.00
CA TRP A 67 5.32 5.00 2.54
C TRP A 67 5.44 5.30 1.05
N GLY A 68 6.66 5.52 0.60
CA GLY A 68 6.91 5.99 -0.77
C GLY A 68 6.52 5.02 -1.87
N ASP A 69 6.45 5.56 -3.07
CA ASP A 69 6.18 4.84 -4.32
C ASP A 69 4.87 4.03 -4.26
N GLU A 70 4.90 2.78 -4.69
CA GLU A 70 3.72 1.92 -4.75
C GLU A 70 3.24 1.41 -3.40
N MET A 71 3.96 1.71 -2.33
CA MET A 71 3.57 1.32 -0.97
C MET A 71 2.55 2.26 -0.32
N GLY A 72 2.01 3.20 -1.09
CA GLY A 72 0.92 4.08 -0.65
C GLY A 72 0.93 5.44 -1.32
N GLU A 73 2.10 6.01 -1.56
CA GLU A 73 2.25 7.35 -2.13
C GLU A 73 1.54 7.50 -3.47
N THR A 74 1.76 6.59 -4.39
CA THR A 74 1.19 6.65 -5.74
C THR A 74 -0.33 6.66 -5.71
N VAL A 75 -0.93 5.80 -4.89
CA VAL A 75 -2.38 5.70 -4.77
C VAL A 75 -2.98 6.94 -4.14
N LEU A 76 -2.39 7.45 -3.06
CA LEU A 76 -2.89 8.67 -2.42
C LEU A 76 -2.77 9.88 -3.34
N ARG A 77 -1.69 9.97 -4.09
CA ARG A 77 -1.52 11.05 -5.06
C ARG A 77 -2.61 11.01 -6.14
N SER A 78 -3.00 9.82 -6.59
CA SER A 78 -4.07 9.68 -7.57
C SER A 78 -5.43 10.11 -7.05
N GLN A 79 -5.64 10.10 -5.73
CA GLN A 79 -6.88 10.54 -5.10
C GLN A 79 -6.88 12.02 -4.75
N GLN A 80 -5.81 12.73 -5.03
CA GLN A 80 -5.70 14.18 -4.80
C GLN A 80 -5.95 14.59 -3.34
N VAL A 81 -5.51 13.75 -2.40
CA VAL A 81 -5.58 14.05 -0.97
C VAL A 81 -4.21 14.48 -0.45
N ASP A 82 -4.19 15.22 0.65
CA ASP A 82 -2.95 15.60 1.31
C ASP A 82 -2.38 14.42 2.09
N PHE A 83 -1.09 14.19 1.93
CA PHE A 83 -0.42 13.09 2.62
C PHE A 83 1.03 13.43 2.91
N GLU A 84 1.62 12.72 3.87
CA GLU A 84 3.03 12.81 4.21
C GLU A 84 3.70 11.45 4.01
N VAL A 85 4.81 11.44 3.29
CA VAL A 85 5.60 10.22 3.05
C VAL A 85 6.69 10.13 4.12
N LEU A 86 6.70 9.06 4.90
CA LEU A 86 7.63 8.91 6.03
C LEU A 86 8.89 8.13 5.69
N GLY A 87 8.93 7.50 4.53
CA GLY A 87 10.11 6.77 4.07
C GLY A 87 9.85 6.17 2.70
N HIS A 88 10.85 5.48 2.17
CA HIS A 88 10.79 4.90 0.83
C HIS A 88 11.19 3.44 0.83
N PRO A 89 10.58 2.60 -0.03
CA PRO A 89 10.98 1.20 -0.14
C PRO A 89 12.36 1.07 -0.78
N LYS A 90 13.01 -0.03 -0.46
CA LYS A 90 14.25 -0.43 -1.14
C LYS A 90 13.88 -1.11 -2.45
N SER A 91 14.82 -1.17 -3.38
CA SER A 91 14.59 -1.84 -4.66
C SER A 91 15.51 -3.05 -4.77
N PRO A 92 14.97 -4.27 -4.99
CA PRO A 92 13.54 -4.59 -5.07
C PRO A 92 12.84 -4.53 -3.71
N THR A 93 11.53 -4.25 -3.73
CA THR A 93 10.72 -4.23 -2.52
C THR A 93 10.58 -5.65 -1.96
N ALA A 94 10.70 -5.78 -0.66
CA ALA A 94 10.60 -7.06 0.04
C ALA A 94 9.70 -6.95 1.26
N GLY A 95 9.39 -8.08 1.89
CA GLY A 95 8.56 -8.11 3.09
C GLY A 95 9.11 -7.26 4.23
N ALA A 96 10.45 -7.12 4.31
CA ALA A 96 11.08 -6.26 5.30
C ALA A 96 10.69 -4.79 5.14
N ASP A 97 10.48 -4.31 3.91
CA ASP A 97 10.03 -2.94 3.65
C ASP A 97 8.64 -2.69 4.22
N THR A 98 7.75 -3.67 4.08
CA THR A 98 6.40 -3.59 4.62
C THR A 98 6.43 -3.51 6.14
N SER A 99 7.24 -4.36 6.78
CA SER A 99 7.38 -4.35 8.24
C SER A 99 7.94 -3.03 8.76
N GLU A 100 8.95 -2.49 8.08
CA GLU A 100 9.53 -1.20 8.42
C GLU A 100 8.52 -0.07 8.28
N ALA A 101 7.79 -0.04 7.17
CA ALA A 101 6.76 0.97 6.92
C ALA A 101 5.69 0.96 7.99
N CYS A 102 5.17 -0.22 8.32
CA CYS A 102 4.16 -0.36 9.36
C CYS A 102 4.66 0.11 10.73
N SER A 103 5.90 -0.23 11.06
CA SER A 103 6.52 0.16 12.32
C SER A 103 6.68 1.68 12.44
N VAL A 104 7.24 2.31 11.41
CA VAL A 104 7.49 3.75 11.39
C VAL A 104 6.17 4.52 11.42
N ILE A 105 5.22 4.14 10.60
CA ILE A 105 3.92 4.83 10.51
C ILE A 105 3.13 4.67 11.80
N SER A 106 3.12 3.48 12.39
CA SER A 106 2.46 3.26 13.68
C SER A 106 3.06 4.14 14.78
N GLY A 107 4.37 4.32 14.76
CA GLY A 107 5.07 5.18 15.71
C GLY A 107 4.86 6.68 15.48
N ALA A 108 4.28 7.07 14.37
CA ALA A 108 4.08 8.48 14.00
C ALA A 108 2.78 9.09 14.53
N GLY A 109 2.05 8.37 15.40
CA GLY A 109 0.86 8.90 16.05
C GLY A 109 -0.40 8.85 15.20
N VAL A 110 -0.50 7.89 14.29
CA VAL A 110 -1.74 7.69 13.53
C VAL A 110 -2.82 7.06 14.41
N ASP A 111 -4.06 7.41 14.14
CA ASP A 111 -5.21 6.84 14.84
C ASP A 111 -5.55 5.45 14.34
N ILE A 112 -5.38 5.23 13.04
CA ILE A 112 -5.66 3.96 12.37
C ILE A 112 -4.55 3.69 11.36
N LEU A 113 -4.08 2.44 11.33
CA LEU A 113 -3.18 1.97 10.28
C LEU A 113 -3.95 1.01 9.38
N ILE A 114 -4.01 1.33 8.10
CA ILE A 114 -4.64 0.48 7.10
C ILE A 114 -3.52 -0.21 6.32
N PHE A 115 -3.56 -1.53 6.33
CA PHE A 115 -2.62 -2.35 5.57
C PHE A 115 -3.36 -3.07 4.45
N VAL A 116 -2.85 -2.94 3.23
CA VAL A 116 -3.40 -3.62 2.05
C VAL A 116 -2.40 -4.69 1.61
N GLY A 117 -2.75 -5.92 1.86
CA GLY A 117 -1.92 -7.07 1.52
C GLY A 117 -2.59 -8.07 0.62
#